data_d116470e3bae8fcb3f180baaa3ed3abd
#
_entry.id   d116470e3bae8fcb3f180baaa3ed3abd
#
_cell.length_a   1.000
_cell.length_b   1.000
_cell.length_c   1.000
_cell.angle_alpha   90.00
_cell.angle_beta   90.00
_cell.angle_gamma   90.00
#
_symmetry.space_group_name_H-M   'P 1'
#
loop_
_entity.id
_entity.type
_entity.pdbx_description
1 polymer ?
#
loop_
_entity_poly.entity_id
_entity_poly.type
_entity_poly.pdbx_seq_one_letter_code
_entity_poly.pdbx_strand_id
1 'polypeptide(L)'
;MKARLFQTLFIFNAFACSMFVLAIEPNKDIRALQEQGMTAVLFQQTSAERLAASLQTFVAARQALDKALADPTWSALPGQKNYQNKKPAIILDVDETVLDNTAYQARMILDGTRYPTGWVDWGNEVAAIEVPGAKEFLNYADSKGVTIFYITNRVVELKKATQQNLTKLGMPWDKSKATILIRGENDWGSDKKSRRALVGEQYRVLLLAGDNLGDFIDAKDNNLAPDKRQDVVSVYSEYWGTKWFMLQNIAYGDWEGSLYNFDYSLSPDEVHETRLNALKPSR
;
A
#
# COMPACT_ATOMS: atom_id res chain seq x y z
N MET A 1 4.39 38.52 81.39
CA MET A 1 4.61 37.18 80.84
C MET A 1 4.46 37.29 79.32
N LYS A 2 5.59 37.13 78.57
CA LYS A 2 5.60 37.27 77.11
C LYS A 2 5.65 35.89 76.51
N ALA A 3 4.61 35.47 75.76
CA ALA A 3 4.58 34.25 74.98
C ALA A 3 5.35 34.45 73.66
N ARG A 4 6.34 33.65 73.38
CA ARG A 4 7.05 33.63 72.10
C ARG A 4 6.36 32.61 71.16
N LEU A 5 5.91 33.09 70.00
CA LEU A 5 5.37 32.32 68.91
C LEU A 5 6.58 31.79 68.07
N PHE A 6 6.75 30.46 67.97
CA PHE A 6 7.68 29.86 67.02
C PHE A 6 6.95 29.64 65.69
N GLN A 7 7.38 30.32 64.65
CA GLN A 7 6.99 30.03 63.26
C GLN A 7 7.96 29.03 62.70
N THR A 8 7.48 27.84 62.41
CA THR A 8 8.21 26.79 61.68
C THR A 8 8.01 26.98 60.19
N LEU A 9 9.06 27.37 59.48
CA LEU A 9 9.07 27.55 58.02
C LEU A 9 9.26 26.18 57.36
N PHE A 10 8.24 25.62 56.71
CA PHE A 10 8.36 24.44 55.88
C PHE A 10 8.86 24.87 54.50
N ILE A 11 10.10 24.52 54.17
CA ILE A 11 10.66 24.64 52.81
C ILE A 11 10.24 23.42 52.01
N PHE A 12 9.31 23.60 51.08
CA PHE A 12 8.99 22.61 50.08
C PHE A 12 10.07 22.62 48.97
N ASN A 13 10.96 21.62 49.00
CA ASN A 13 11.86 21.39 47.86
C ASN A 13 11.10 20.66 46.76
N ALA A 14 10.65 21.38 45.75
CA ALA A 14 10.10 20.84 44.53
C ALA A 14 11.28 20.31 43.67
N PHE A 15 11.55 19.00 43.74
CA PHE A 15 12.40 18.33 42.76
C PHE A 15 11.68 18.29 41.43
N ALA A 16 12.01 19.22 40.54
CA ALA A 16 11.63 19.14 39.14
C ALA A 16 12.47 18.04 38.48
N CYS A 17 11.89 16.84 38.35
CA CYS A 17 12.45 15.77 37.54
C CYS A 17 12.30 16.15 36.07
N SER A 18 13.31 16.81 35.51
CA SER A 18 13.41 17.04 34.06
C SER A 18 13.66 15.70 33.40
N MET A 19 12.60 15.08 32.84
CA MET A 19 12.77 13.98 31.91
C MET A 19 13.44 14.54 30.66
N PHE A 20 14.76 14.35 30.56
CA PHE A 20 15.44 14.47 29.28
C PHE A 20 14.94 13.34 28.37
N VAL A 21 14.00 13.64 27.50
CA VAL A 21 13.75 12.81 26.31
C VAL A 21 15.02 12.96 25.47
N LEU A 22 15.90 11.99 25.53
CA LEU A 22 17.00 11.85 24.58
C LEU A 22 16.34 11.70 23.19
N ALA A 23 16.29 12.78 22.45
CA ALA A 23 15.98 12.70 21.03
C ALA A 23 17.07 11.82 20.41
N ILE A 24 16.68 10.64 19.93
CA ILE A 24 17.59 9.78 19.14
C ILE A 24 17.90 10.60 17.89
N GLU A 25 19.16 11.04 17.76
CA GLU A 25 19.62 11.72 16.54
C GLU A 25 19.35 10.82 15.33
N PRO A 26 18.72 11.33 14.27
CA PRO A 26 18.47 10.54 13.08
C PRO A 26 19.78 9.98 12.53
N ASN A 27 19.78 8.70 12.13
CA ASN A 27 20.94 8.13 11.45
C ASN A 27 21.16 8.88 10.14
N LYS A 28 22.27 9.60 10.02
CA LYS A 28 22.60 10.49 8.91
C LYS A 28 22.59 9.76 7.56
N ASP A 29 23.06 8.51 7.54
CA ASP A 29 23.16 7.73 6.31
C ASP A 29 21.77 7.26 5.84
N ILE A 30 20.92 6.83 6.79
CA ILE A 30 19.52 6.50 6.48
C ILE A 30 18.76 7.73 6.01
N ARG A 31 18.96 8.89 6.65
CA ARG A 31 18.33 10.13 6.25
C ARG A 31 18.71 10.53 4.84
N ALA A 32 20.01 10.52 4.51
CA ALA A 32 20.49 10.84 3.18
C ALA A 32 19.91 9.90 2.11
N LEU A 33 19.76 8.61 2.41
CA LEU A 33 19.10 7.66 1.53
C LEU A 33 17.61 7.97 1.33
N GLN A 34 16.88 8.30 2.41
CA GLN A 34 15.46 8.65 2.33
C GLN A 34 15.21 9.96 1.56
N GLU A 35 16.10 10.94 1.70
CA GLU A 35 16.02 12.21 0.96
C GLU A 35 16.11 12.04 -0.55
N GLN A 36 16.73 10.96 -1.06
CA GLN A 36 16.72 10.62 -2.49
C GLN A 36 15.29 10.34 -3.00
N GLY A 37 14.41 9.83 -2.15
CA GLY A 37 13.00 9.59 -2.47
C GLY A 37 12.09 10.82 -2.33
N MET A 38 12.60 11.96 -1.86
CA MET A 38 11.79 13.14 -1.54
C MET A 38 10.97 13.64 -2.75
N THR A 39 11.58 13.72 -3.92
CA THR A 39 10.88 14.16 -5.14
C THR A 39 9.74 13.22 -5.52
N ALA A 40 9.93 11.91 -5.32
CA ALA A 40 8.88 10.92 -5.56
C ALA A 40 7.70 11.09 -4.59
N VAL A 41 7.98 11.30 -3.30
CA VAL A 41 6.93 11.56 -2.30
C VAL A 41 6.21 12.89 -2.59
N LEU A 42 6.93 13.95 -2.93
CA LEU A 42 6.32 15.23 -3.34
C LEU A 42 5.43 15.07 -4.58
N PHE A 43 5.89 14.33 -5.60
CA PHE A 43 5.06 14.01 -6.76
C PHE A 43 3.77 13.31 -6.34
N GLN A 44 3.86 12.29 -5.48
CA GLN A 44 2.69 11.58 -4.99
C GLN A 44 1.72 12.48 -4.22
N GLN A 45 2.22 13.43 -3.43
CA GLN A 45 1.39 14.29 -2.59
C GLN A 45 0.80 15.51 -3.32
N THR A 46 1.49 16.03 -4.34
CA THR A 46 1.20 17.37 -4.85
C THR A 46 0.95 17.46 -6.34
N SER A 47 1.29 16.42 -7.14
CA SER A 47 1.19 16.56 -8.58
C SER A 47 -0.25 16.41 -9.09
N ALA A 48 -0.63 17.32 -9.99
CA ALA A 48 -1.88 17.21 -10.75
C ALA A 48 -1.85 16.01 -11.71
N GLU A 49 -0.68 15.63 -12.17
CA GLU A 49 -0.47 14.50 -13.08
C GLU A 49 -0.81 13.17 -12.41
N ARG A 50 -0.39 12.96 -11.16
CA ARG A 50 -0.80 11.78 -10.38
C ARG A 50 -2.31 11.75 -10.17
N LEU A 51 -2.89 12.88 -9.77
CA LEU A 51 -4.34 12.99 -9.58
C LEU A 51 -5.08 12.61 -10.88
N ALA A 52 -4.68 13.18 -12.02
CA ALA A 52 -5.30 12.89 -13.31
C ALA A 52 -5.13 11.41 -13.73
N ALA A 53 -3.93 10.82 -13.55
CA ALA A 53 -3.66 9.44 -13.88
C ALA A 53 -4.49 8.47 -13.03
N SER A 54 -4.62 8.74 -11.72
CA SER A 54 -5.44 7.94 -10.82
C SER A 54 -6.93 7.98 -11.21
N LEU A 55 -7.47 9.17 -11.42
CA LEU A 55 -8.86 9.35 -11.89
C LEU A 55 -9.10 8.63 -13.23
N GLN A 56 -8.17 8.76 -14.18
CA GLN A 56 -8.24 8.08 -15.48
C GLN A 56 -8.29 6.56 -15.32
N THR A 57 -7.45 6.00 -14.42
CA THR A 57 -7.41 4.57 -14.14
C THR A 57 -8.74 4.07 -13.61
N PHE A 58 -9.34 4.73 -12.63
CA PHE A 58 -10.64 4.30 -12.08
C PHE A 58 -11.83 4.55 -13.02
N VAL A 59 -11.78 5.59 -13.87
CA VAL A 59 -12.78 5.78 -14.95
C VAL A 59 -12.70 4.63 -15.96
N ALA A 60 -11.51 4.22 -16.38
CA ALA A 60 -11.31 3.08 -17.26
C ALA A 60 -11.76 1.76 -16.61
N ALA A 61 -11.43 1.55 -15.34
CA ALA A 61 -11.87 0.40 -14.57
C ALA A 61 -13.40 0.31 -14.48
N ARG A 62 -14.08 1.44 -14.27
CA ARG A 62 -15.55 1.48 -14.27
C ARG A 62 -16.15 1.07 -15.63
N GLN A 63 -15.62 1.59 -16.73
CA GLN A 63 -16.08 1.23 -18.08
C GLN A 63 -15.83 -0.26 -18.39
N ALA A 64 -14.70 -0.79 -17.94
CA ALA A 64 -14.38 -2.21 -18.09
C ALA A 64 -15.29 -3.09 -17.23
N LEU A 65 -15.67 -2.64 -16.02
CA LEU A 65 -16.58 -3.36 -15.15
C LEU A 65 -17.96 -3.55 -15.80
N ASP A 66 -18.49 -2.51 -16.46
CA ASP A 66 -19.78 -2.61 -17.17
C ASP A 66 -19.72 -3.65 -18.30
N LYS A 67 -18.64 -3.67 -19.08
CA LYS A 67 -18.39 -4.69 -20.11
C LYS A 67 -18.27 -6.09 -19.52
N ALA A 68 -17.50 -6.23 -18.43
CA ALA A 68 -17.28 -7.50 -17.74
C ALA A 68 -18.57 -8.08 -17.15
N LEU A 69 -19.47 -7.23 -16.66
CA LEU A 69 -20.78 -7.67 -16.15
C LEU A 69 -21.68 -8.19 -17.26
N ALA A 70 -21.62 -7.60 -18.44
CA ALA A 70 -22.40 -8.00 -19.61
C ALA A 70 -21.87 -9.28 -20.29
N ASP A 71 -20.60 -9.63 -20.11
CA ASP A 71 -19.97 -10.79 -20.75
C ASP A 71 -19.73 -11.92 -19.73
N PRO A 72 -20.49 -13.02 -19.77
CA PRO A 72 -20.33 -14.15 -18.86
C PRO A 72 -18.99 -14.90 -19.06
N THR A 73 -18.30 -14.69 -20.19
CA THR A 73 -17.00 -15.33 -20.49
C THR A 73 -15.82 -14.51 -19.98
N TRP A 74 -16.10 -13.33 -19.39
CA TRP A 74 -15.06 -12.45 -18.86
C TRP A 74 -14.50 -12.95 -17.54
N SER A 75 -13.18 -13.06 -17.47
CA SER A 75 -12.41 -13.22 -16.22
C SER A 75 -11.10 -12.45 -16.29
N ALA A 76 -10.72 -11.83 -15.19
CA ALA A 76 -9.45 -11.14 -15.01
C ALA A 76 -8.34 -12.06 -14.47
N LEU A 77 -8.68 -13.28 -14.02
CA LEU A 77 -7.67 -14.26 -13.59
C LEU A 77 -7.29 -15.14 -14.77
N PRO A 78 -6.01 -15.12 -15.18
CA PRO A 78 -5.53 -16.00 -16.23
C PRO A 78 -5.81 -17.48 -15.87
N GLY A 79 -6.43 -18.21 -16.79
CA GLY A 79 -6.74 -19.63 -16.60
C GLY A 79 -7.83 -19.94 -15.57
N GLN A 80 -8.62 -18.97 -15.10
CA GLN A 80 -9.76 -19.25 -14.23
C GLN A 80 -10.75 -20.21 -14.92
N LYS A 81 -11.20 -21.24 -14.20
CA LYS A 81 -12.11 -22.27 -14.72
C LYS A 81 -13.46 -22.24 -14.01
N ASN A 82 -14.53 -22.68 -14.71
CA ASN A 82 -15.86 -22.88 -14.14
C ASN A 82 -16.43 -21.63 -13.42
N TYR A 83 -16.17 -20.44 -13.96
CA TYR A 83 -16.49 -19.16 -13.31
C TYR A 83 -17.76 -18.50 -13.81
N GLN A 84 -18.30 -18.91 -14.97
CA GLN A 84 -19.38 -18.20 -15.69
C GLN A 84 -20.63 -17.98 -14.83
N ASN A 85 -20.96 -18.96 -13.99
CA ASN A 85 -22.13 -18.94 -13.11
C ASN A 85 -21.84 -18.46 -11.66
N LYS A 86 -20.58 -18.07 -11.39
CA LYS A 86 -20.20 -17.56 -10.08
C LYS A 86 -20.60 -16.10 -9.92
N LYS A 87 -20.82 -15.68 -8.67
CA LYS A 87 -21.06 -14.27 -8.34
C LYS A 87 -19.86 -13.41 -8.76
N PRO A 88 -20.10 -12.19 -9.27
CA PRO A 88 -19.03 -11.31 -9.70
C PRO A 88 -18.25 -10.75 -8.49
N ALA A 89 -16.94 -10.61 -8.66
CA ALA A 89 -16.06 -9.95 -7.72
C ALA A 89 -14.97 -9.15 -8.42
N ILE A 90 -14.41 -8.18 -7.73
CA ILE A 90 -13.16 -7.49 -8.08
C ILE A 90 -12.15 -7.68 -6.96
N ILE A 91 -10.88 -7.62 -7.29
CA ILE A 91 -9.77 -7.70 -6.34
C ILE A 91 -8.94 -6.43 -6.45
N LEU A 92 -8.69 -5.76 -5.32
CA LEU A 92 -7.81 -4.60 -5.25
C LEU A 92 -6.75 -4.82 -4.17
N ASP A 93 -5.57 -4.27 -4.38
CA ASP A 93 -4.65 -4.00 -3.29
C ASP A 93 -5.16 -2.85 -2.40
N VAL A 94 -4.48 -2.57 -1.30
CA VAL A 94 -4.88 -1.52 -0.35
C VAL A 94 -3.95 -0.32 -0.44
N ASP A 95 -2.65 -0.52 -0.18
CA ASP A 95 -1.69 0.56 -0.04
C ASP A 95 -1.32 1.13 -1.42
N GLU A 96 -1.40 2.44 -1.57
CA GLU A 96 -1.21 3.20 -2.82
C GLU A 96 -2.14 2.77 -3.97
N THR A 97 -3.11 1.93 -3.64
CA THR A 97 -4.18 1.52 -4.57
C THR A 97 -5.53 2.12 -4.18
N VAL A 98 -5.95 1.96 -2.92
CA VAL A 98 -7.19 2.57 -2.40
C VAL A 98 -6.92 3.49 -1.22
N LEU A 99 -5.87 3.23 -0.44
CA LEU A 99 -5.38 4.05 0.67
C LEU A 99 -4.02 4.65 0.32
N ASP A 100 -3.89 5.96 0.46
CA ASP A 100 -2.67 6.73 0.26
C ASP A 100 -1.89 6.82 1.57
N ASN A 101 -0.67 6.28 1.59
CA ASN A 101 0.23 6.31 2.74
C ASN A 101 1.42 7.26 2.55
N THR A 102 1.35 8.19 1.62
CA THR A 102 2.46 9.13 1.34
C THR A 102 2.82 9.99 2.54
N ALA A 103 1.90 10.20 3.50
CA ALA A 103 2.21 10.85 4.76
C ALA A 103 3.19 10.03 5.62
N TYR A 104 3.09 8.71 5.63
CA TYR A 104 4.07 7.84 6.27
C TYR A 104 5.44 7.93 5.57
N GLN A 105 5.46 7.93 4.23
CA GLN A 105 6.68 8.11 3.45
C GLN A 105 7.37 9.45 3.78
N ALA A 106 6.59 10.53 3.89
CA ALA A 106 7.11 11.83 4.29
C ALA A 106 7.71 11.82 5.71
N ARG A 107 7.06 11.14 6.68
CA ARG A 107 7.61 10.97 8.03
C ARG A 107 8.96 10.26 8.01
N MET A 108 9.11 9.18 7.24
CA MET A 108 10.39 8.46 7.15
C MET A 108 11.52 9.37 6.66
N ILE A 109 11.25 10.27 5.70
CA ILE A 109 12.23 11.26 5.22
C ILE A 109 12.57 12.25 6.34
N LEU A 110 11.55 12.84 6.99
CA LEU A 110 11.74 13.87 8.01
C LEU A 110 12.44 13.32 9.26
N ASP A 111 12.11 12.10 9.65
CA ASP A 111 12.63 11.45 10.85
C ASP A 111 13.94 10.68 10.59
N GLY A 112 14.37 10.54 9.34
CA GLY A 112 15.55 9.74 8.96
C GLY A 112 15.40 8.27 9.34
N THR A 113 14.23 7.71 9.12
CA THR A 113 13.90 6.29 9.39
C THR A 113 13.59 5.55 8.10
N ARG A 114 13.48 4.23 8.16
CA ARG A 114 13.07 3.40 7.01
C ARG A 114 12.03 2.37 7.44
N TYR A 115 11.25 1.90 6.46
CA TYR A 115 10.34 0.79 6.68
C TYR A 115 11.06 -0.42 7.32
N PRO A 116 10.48 -1.11 8.33
CA PRO A 116 9.10 -0.95 8.82
C PRO A 116 8.94 -0.02 10.04
N THR A 117 9.91 0.82 10.38
CA THR A 117 9.87 1.69 11.57
C THR A 117 8.62 2.59 11.53
N GLY A 118 7.80 2.51 12.59
CA GLY A 118 6.58 3.32 12.71
C GLY A 118 5.42 2.91 11.79
N TRP A 119 5.54 1.84 10.99
CA TRP A 119 4.48 1.41 10.07
C TRP A 119 3.20 0.97 10.79
N VAL A 120 3.34 0.19 11.86
CA VAL A 120 2.19 -0.28 12.64
C VAL A 120 1.52 0.89 13.36
N ASP A 121 2.29 1.84 13.86
CA ASP A 121 1.76 3.05 14.50
C ASP A 121 0.97 3.89 13.50
N TRP A 122 1.54 4.16 12.32
CA TRP A 122 0.86 4.83 11.22
C TRP A 122 -0.46 4.16 10.85
N GLY A 123 -0.44 2.84 10.66
CA GLY A 123 -1.65 2.10 10.32
C GLY A 123 -2.75 2.23 11.39
N ASN A 124 -2.37 2.24 12.67
CA ASN A 124 -3.28 2.37 13.81
C ASN A 124 -3.81 3.80 14.00
N GLU A 125 -3.19 4.83 13.43
CA GLU A 125 -3.75 6.19 13.41
C GLU A 125 -5.02 6.28 12.55
N VAL A 126 -5.26 5.32 11.64
CA VAL A 126 -6.43 5.33 10.73
C VAL A 126 -6.51 6.66 9.96
N ALA A 127 -5.34 7.16 9.53
CA ALA A 127 -5.17 8.50 8.96
C ALA A 127 -4.89 8.49 7.45
N ALA A 128 -4.71 7.31 6.83
CA ALA A 128 -4.55 7.22 5.38
C ALA A 128 -5.78 7.82 4.68
N ILE A 129 -5.53 8.64 3.67
CA ILE A 129 -6.57 9.23 2.82
C ILE A 129 -6.88 8.32 1.64
N GLU A 130 -7.88 8.64 0.85
CA GLU A 130 -8.20 7.88 -0.34
C GLU A 130 -7.20 8.17 -1.48
N VAL A 131 -6.90 7.14 -2.27
CA VAL A 131 -6.32 7.32 -3.60
C VAL A 131 -7.42 7.89 -4.51
N PRO A 132 -7.16 8.99 -5.23
CA PRO A 132 -8.19 9.70 -5.98
C PRO A 132 -8.97 8.81 -6.96
N GLY A 133 -10.30 8.80 -6.87
CA GLY A 133 -11.21 8.01 -7.69
C GLY A 133 -11.50 6.60 -7.18
N ALA A 134 -10.76 6.12 -6.18
CA ALA A 134 -10.96 4.77 -5.64
C ALA A 134 -12.34 4.61 -4.99
N LYS A 135 -12.73 5.55 -4.14
CA LYS A 135 -14.01 5.51 -3.42
C LYS A 135 -15.21 5.48 -4.37
N GLU A 136 -15.22 6.36 -5.37
CA GLU A 136 -16.30 6.42 -6.37
C GLU A 136 -16.43 5.12 -7.15
N PHE A 137 -15.28 4.55 -7.57
CA PHE A 137 -15.25 3.28 -8.28
C PHE A 137 -15.75 2.13 -7.40
N LEU A 138 -15.29 2.03 -6.16
CA LEU A 138 -15.69 0.98 -5.22
C LEU A 138 -17.20 1.03 -4.91
N ASN A 139 -17.73 2.23 -4.62
CA ASN A 139 -19.15 2.42 -4.39
C ASN A 139 -19.98 2.10 -5.65
N TYR A 140 -19.47 2.42 -6.83
CA TYR A 140 -20.12 2.02 -8.09
C TYR A 140 -20.15 0.49 -8.23
N ALA A 141 -19.04 -0.20 -8.00
CA ALA A 141 -18.96 -1.66 -8.09
C ALA A 141 -19.93 -2.33 -7.10
N ASP A 142 -19.97 -1.85 -5.85
CA ASP A 142 -20.89 -2.33 -4.82
C ASP A 142 -22.36 -2.14 -5.24
N SER A 143 -22.71 -0.99 -5.79
CA SER A 143 -24.07 -0.69 -6.30
C SER A 143 -24.52 -1.62 -7.43
N LYS A 144 -23.57 -2.26 -8.13
CA LYS A 144 -23.82 -3.28 -9.16
C LYS A 144 -23.87 -4.70 -8.61
N GLY A 145 -23.79 -4.89 -7.30
CA GLY A 145 -23.77 -6.20 -6.64
C GLY A 145 -22.46 -6.97 -6.84
N VAL A 146 -21.37 -6.27 -7.12
CA VAL A 146 -20.03 -6.86 -7.25
C VAL A 146 -19.38 -6.95 -5.87
N THR A 147 -18.90 -8.14 -5.50
CA THR A 147 -18.18 -8.31 -4.23
C THR A 147 -16.76 -7.75 -4.36
N ILE A 148 -16.36 -6.93 -3.40
CA ILE A 148 -15.05 -6.28 -3.39
C ILE A 148 -14.12 -7.04 -2.45
N PHE A 149 -13.00 -7.53 -2.97
CA PHE A 149 -11.94 -8.14 -2.18
C PHE A 149 -10.73 -7.22 -2.12
N TYR A 150 -10.21 -7.02 -0.92
CA TYR A 150 -8.94 -6.35 -0.67
C TYR A 150 -7.89 -7.39 -0.34
N ILE A 151 -6.82 -7.47 -1.14
CA ILE A 151 -5.70 -8.38 -0.91
C ILE A 151 -4.46 -7.55 -0.62
N THR A 152 -4.05 -7.48 0.65
CA THR A 152 -2.99 -6.58 1.09
C THR A 152 -1.84 -7.30 1.81
N ASN A 153 -0.64 -6.74 1.69
CA ASN A 153 0.54 -7.17 2.44
C ASN A 153 0.72 -6.40 3.76
N ARG A 154 -0.26 -5.62 4.19
CA ARG A 154 -0.32 -5.17 5.58
C ARG A 154 -0.23 -6.38 6.52
N VAL A 155 0.41 -6.20 7.67
CA VAL A 155 0.52 -7.25 8.69
C VAL A 155 -0.83 -7.47 9.39
N VAL A 156 -1.06 -8.69 9.89
CA VAL A 156 -2.36 -9.09 10.46
C VAL A 156 -2.82 -8.19 11.61
N GLU A 157 -1.90 -7.63 12.38
CA GLU A 157 -2.15 -6.69 13.47
C GLU A 157 -2.88 -5.43 12.99
N LEU A 158 -2.69 -5.05 11.73
CA LEU A 158 -3.35 -3.90 11.11
C LEU A 158 -4.73 -4.21 10.49
N LYS A 159 -5.24 -5.45 10.60
CA LYS A 159 -6.52 -5.81 10.00
C LYS A 159 -7.66 -4.91 10.47
N LYS A 160 -7.77 -4.72 11.78
CA LYS A 160 -8.82 -3.88 12.39
C LYS A 160 -8.66 -2.41 11.97
N ALA A 161 -7.45 -1.89 11.99
CA ALA A 161 -7.17 -0.51 11.58
C ALA A 161 -7.47 -0.29 10.09
N THR A 162 -7.16 -1.25 9.22
CA THR A 162 -7.52 -1.22 7.80
C THR A 162 -9.04 -1.17 7.60
N GLN A 163 -9.80 -2.03 8.30
CA GLN A 163 -11.26 -2.00 8.28
C GLN A 163 -11.83 -0.65 8.73
N GLN A 164 -11.26 -0.09 9.78
CA GLN A 164 -11.67 1.23 10.30
C GLN A 164 -11.37 2.35 9.28
N ASN A 165 -10.22 2.30 8.61
CA ASN A 165 -9.85 3.31 7.61
C ASN A 165 -10.79 3.25 6.40
N LEU A 166 -11.05 2.06 5.85
CA LEU A 166 -12.00 1.89 4.76
C LEU A 166 -13.41 2.39 5.16
N THR A 167 -13.87 2.06 6.37
CA THR A 167 -15.15 2.52 6.89
C THR A 167 -15.21 4.04 7.04
N LYS A 168 -14.15 4.65 7.61
CA LYS A 168 -14.04 6.11 7.78
C LYS A 168 -14.13 6.86 6.46
N LEU A 169 -13.55 6.29 5.41
CA LEU A 169 -13.59 6.88 4.07
C LEU A 169 -14.89 6.55 3.31
N GLY A 170 -15.76 5.69 3.84
CA GLY A 170 -16.99 5.26 3.17
C GLY A 170 -16.73 4.33 1.99
N MET A 171 -15.65 3.56 2.05
CA MET A 171 -15.35 2.50 1.08
C MET A 171 -16.03 1.19 1.51
N PRO A 172 -16.72 0.49 0.61
CA PRO A 172 -17.47 -0.70 0.94
C PRO A 172 -16.56 -1.90 1.21
N TRP A 173 -16.89 -2.67 2.24
CA TRP A 173 -16.35 -4.01 2.50
C TRP A 173 -17.39 -4.85 3.23
N ASP A 174 -17.39 -6.15 3.00
CA ASP A 174 -18.43 -7.03 3.56
C ASP A 174 -18.00 -7.53 4.96
N LYS A 175 -18.72 -7.05 5.99
CA LYS A 175 -18.48 -7.45 7.39
C LYS A 175 -18.85 -8.91 7.66
N SER A 176 -19.73 -9.51 6.86
CA SER A 176 -20.18 -10.89 7.02
C SER A 176 -19.30 -11.91 6.32
N LYS A 177 -18.38 -11.43 5.45
CA LYS A 177 -17.46 -12.25 4.66
C LYS A 177 -16.02 -11.82 4.91
N ALA A 178 -15.09 -12.74 4.74
CA ALA A 178 -13.66 -12.44 4.79
C ALA A 178 -13.23 -11.78 3.47
N THR A 179 -13.61 -10.51 3.25
CA THR A 179 -13.26 -9.77 2.01
C THR A 179 -11.96 -8.96 2.12
N ILE A 180 -11.33 -8.94 3.29
CA ILE A 180 -9.99 -8.35 3.48
C ILE A 180 -9.04 -9.51 3.81
N LEU A 181 -8.21 -9.86 2.81
CA LEU A 181 -7.25 -10.96 2.88
C LEU A 181 -5.86 -10.37 3.12
N ILE A 182 -5.37 -10.51 4.33
CA ILE A 182 -4.18 -9.82 4.83
C ILE A 182 -3.02 -10.79 5.04
N ARG A 183 -1.79 -10.35 4.82
CA ARG A 183 -0.59 -11.14 5.10
C ARG A 183 -0.53 -11.56 6.58
N GLY A 184 -0.13 -12.82 6.83
CA GLY A 184 -0.05 -13.39 8.17
C GLY A 184 -1.32 -14.12 8.61
N GLU A 185 -2.45 -13.98 7.91
CA GLU A 185 -3.59 -14.88 8.10
C GLU A 185 -3.41 -16.16 7.29
N ASN A 186 -3.87 -17.29 7.82
CA ASN A 186 -3.83 -18.58 7.12
C ASN A 186 -2.46 -18.90 6.49
N ASP A 187 -1.38 -18.52 7.16
CA ASP A 187 0.01 -18.66 6.71
C ASP A 187 0.34 -17.95 5.39
N TRP A 188 -0.46 -16.96 5.00
CA TRP A 188 -0.20 -16.19 3.78
C TRP A 188 1.03 -15.29 3.92
N GLY A 189 1.99 -15.51 3.04
CA GLY A 189 3.16 -14.65 2.85
C GLY A 189 2.86 -13.40 2.03
N SER A 190 3.91 -12.79 1.48
CA SER A 190 3.82 -11.61 0.60
C SER A 190 3.28 -11.93 -0.78
N ASP A 191 3.48 -13.15 -1.31
CA ASP A 191 2.88 -13.56 -2.58
C ASP A 191 1.35 -13.57 -2.46
N LYS A 192 0.69 -12.82 -3.34
CA LYS A 192 -0.78 -12.69 -3.37
C LYS A 192 -1.48 -13.80 -4.18
N LYS A 193 -0.72 -14.73 -4.79
CA LYS A 193 -1.25 -15.79 -5.66
C LYS A 193 -2.33 -16.62 -4.99
N SER A 194 -2.03 -17.19 -3.81
CA SER A 194 -2.96 -18.06 -3.09
C SER A 194 -4.25 -17.36 -2.71
N ARG A 195 -4.14 -16.07 -2.32
CA ARG A 195 -5.30 -15.23 -1.97
C ARG A 195 -6.15 -14.92 -3.21
N ARG A 196 -5.54 -14.60 -4.38
CA ARG A 196 -6.27 -14.44 -5.64
C ARG A 196 -6.95 -15.74 -6.09
N ALA A 197 -6.25 -16.87 -5.95
CA ALA A 197 -6.82 -18.18 -6.27
C ALA A 197 -8.04 -18.50 -5.41
N LEU A 198 -7.96 -18.28 -4.09
CA LEU A 198 -9.08 -18.47 -3.17
C LEU A 198 -10.33 -17.68 -3.58
N VAL A 199 -10.15 -16.41 -3.97
CA VAL A 199 -11.28 -15.61 -4.50
C VAL A 199 -11.79 -16.22 -5.81
N GLY A 200 -10.90 -16.62 -6.72
CA GLY A 200 -11.25 -17.22 -8.01
C GLY A 200 -11.98 -18.57 -7.92
N GLU A 201 -11.75 -19.32 -6.84
CA GLU A 201 -12.50 -20.55 -6.57
C GLU A 201 -13.98 -20.31 -6.25
N GLN A 202 -14.31 -19.17 -5.66
CA GLN A 202 -15.66 -18.86 -5.19
C GLN A 202 -16.38 -17.84 -6.07
N TYR A 203 -15.66 -16.96 -6.75
CA TYR A 203 -16.19 -15.84 -7.49
C TYR A 203 -15.66 -15.79 -8.94
N ARG A 204 -16.43 -15.17 -9.82
CA ARG A 204 -15.95 -14.72 -11.13
C ARG A 204 -15.23 -13.39 -10.93
N VAL A 205 -13.90 -13.38 -11.07
CA VAL A 205 -13.10 -12.18 -10.88
C VAL A 205 -13.13 -11.35 -12.15
N LEU A 206 -13.70 -10.14 -12.06
CA LEU A 206 -13.92 -9.27 -13.21
C LEU A 206 -12.74 -8.34 -13.47
N LEU A 207 -12.15 -7.76 -12.43
CA LEU A 207 -11.04 -6.82 -12.53
C LEU A 207 -10.02 -7.06 -11.41
N LEU A 208 -8.75 -6.70 -11.69
CA LEU A 208 -7.71 -6.52 -10.69
C LEU A 208 -7.24 -5.06 -10.72
N ALA A 209 -6.96 -4.48 -9.55
CA ALA A 209 -6.29 -3.18 -9.43
C ALA A 209 -5.21 -3.22 -8.36
N GLY A 210 -4.09 -2.56 -8.61
CA GLY A 210 -2.94 -2.52 -7.72
C GLY A 210 -1.89 -1.52 -8.20
N ASP A 211 -0.91 -1.21 -7.36
CA ASP A 211 0.22 -0.34 -7.69
C ASP A 211 1.52 -1.12 -7.94
N ASN A 212 1.50 -2.43 -7.66
CA ASN A 212 2.65 -3.31 -7.81
C ASN A 212 2.35 -4.47 -8.77
N LEU A 213 3.35 -4.86 -9.57
CA LEU A 213 3.19 -5.99 -10.51
C LEU A 213 2.78 -7.29 -9.79
N GLY A 214 3.22 -7.52 -8.55
CA GLY A 214 2.84 -8.65 -7.70
C GLY A 214 1.35 -8.71 -7.34
N ASP A 215 0.58 -7.64 -7.57
CA ASP A 215 -0.87 -7.64 -7.38
C ASP A 215 -1.59 -8.45 -8.46
N PHE A 216 -0.98 -8.58 -9.62
CA PHE A 216 -1.54 -9.18 -10.82
C PHE A 216 -0.96 -10.55 -11.13
N ILE A 217 0.35 -10.75 -10.90
CA ILE A 217 1.09 -11.96 -11.24
C ILE A 217 1.65 -12.66 -10.01
N ASP A 218 2.22 -13.83 -10.20
CA ASP A 218 2.81 -14.65 -9.13
C ASP A 218 4.23 -14.16 -8.79
N ALA A 219 4.69 -14.43 -7.57
CA ALA A 219 6.01 -14.01 -7.11
C ALA A 219 7.16 -14.49 -8.01
N LYS A 220 7.05 -15.69 -8.58
CA LYS A 220 8.07 -16.24 -9.50
C LYS A 220 8.28 -15.38 -10.75
N ASP A 221 7.25 -14.65 -11.20
CA ASP A 221 7.27 -13.76 -12.36
C ASP A 221 7.42 -12.29 -11.96
N ASN A 222 7.20 -11.96 -10.68
CA ASN A 222 7.37 -10.62 -10.12
C ASN A 222 8.81 -10.38 -9.61
N ASN A 223 9.40 -11.38 -8.95
CA ASN A 223 10.72 -11.25 -8.32
C ASN A 223 11.85 -11.52 -9.32
N LEU A 224 11.87 -10.74 -10.39
CA LEU A 224 12.82 -10.80 -11.48
C LEU A 224 13.61 -9.50 -11.59
N ALA A 225 14.72 -9.53 -12.31
CA ALA A 225 15.47 -8.32 -12.68
C ALA A 225 14.60 -7.35 -13.49
N PRO A 226 14.91 -6.04 -13.50
CA PRO A 226 14.03 -5.01 -14.07
C PRO A 226 13.62 -5.23 -15.53
N ASP A 227 14.57 -5.68 -16.38
CA ASP A 227 14.30 -6.00 -17.78
C ASP A 227 13.33 -7.17 -17.93
N LYS A 228 13.48 -8.20 -17.11
CA LYS A 228 12.59 -9.37 -17.11
C LYS A 228 11.18 -9.03 -16.61
N ARG A 229 11.07 -8.13 -15.65
CA ARG A 229 9.76 -7.59 -15.22
C ARG A 229 9.05 -6.87 -16.36
N GLN A 230 9.79 -6.12 -17.19
CA GLN A 230 9.24 -5.46 -18.39
C GLN A 230 8.77 -6.48 -19.43
N ASP A 231 9.54 -7.56 -19.64
CA ASP A 231 9.12 -8.66 -20.53
C ASP A 231 7.79 -9.28 -20.08
N VAL A 232 7.60 -9.50 -18.78
CA VAL A 232 6.35 -10.04 -18.21
C VAL A 232 5.16 -9.11 -18.48
N VAL A 233 5.33 -7.79 -18.37
CA VAL A 233 4.28 -6.83 -18.71
C VAL A 233 3.81 -7.00 -20.15
N SER A 234 4.74 -7.26 -21.08
CA SER A 234 4.43 -7.48 -22.49
C SER A 234 3.64 -8.78 -22.72
N VAL A 235 3.89 -9.84 -21.94
CA VAL A 235 3.14 -11.10 -22.01
C VAL A 235 1.65 -10.89 -21.72
N TYR A 236 1.33 -9.95 -20.81
CA TYR A 236 -0.05 -9.65 -20.41
C TYR A 236 -0.60 -8.38 -21.03
N SER A 237 -0.08 -7.97 -22.20
CA SER A 237 -0.47 -6.70 -22.85
C SER A 237 -1.98 -6.52 -23.04
N GLU A 238 -2.74 -7.60 -23.31
CA GLU A 238 -4.19 -7.56 -23.48
C GLU A 238 -4.98 -7.37 -22.17
N TYR A 239 -4.34 -7.54 -21.02
CA TYR A 239 -4.98 -7.37 -19.72
C TYR A 239 -4.93 -5.92 -19.23
N TRP A 240 -3.85 -5.20 -19.54
CA TRP A 240 -3.66 -3.82 -19.07
C TRP A 240 -4.70 -2.87 -19.64
N GLY A 241 -5.33 -2.11 -18.75
CA GLY A 241 -6.39 -1.17 -19.11
C GLY A 241 -7.73 -1.81 -19.54
N THR A 242 -7.81 -3.15 -19.53
CA THR A 242 -9.04 -3.90 -19.80
C THR A 242 -9.52 -4.69 -18.59
N LYS A 243 -8.65 -5.54 -18.04
CA LYS A 243 -8.92 -6.41 -16.89
C LYS A 243 -8.08 -6.05 -15.68
N TRP A 244 -6.89 -5.48 -15.91
CA TRP A 244 -5.91 -5.10 -14.93
C TRP A 244 -5.65 -3.59 -14.97
N PHE A 245 -5.69 -2.95 -13.82
CA PHE A 245 -5.61 -1.50 -13.67
C PHE A 245 -4.48 -1.15 -12.72
N MET A 246 -3.37 -0.67 -13.30
CA MET A 246 -2.18 -0.26 -12.56
C MET A 246 -2.33 1.18 -12.06
N LEU A 247 -2.15 1.38 -10.74
CA LEU A 247 -1.96 2.68 -10.11
C LEU A 247 -0.47 3.01 -10.09
N GLN A 248 -0.13 4.30 -10.08
CA GLN A 248 1.27 4.73 -10.03
C GLN A 248 1.75 4.83 -8.59
N ASN A 249 2.82 4.10 -8.27
CA ASN A 249 3.61 4.30 -7.08
C ASN A 249 5.09 4.45 -7.46
N ILE A 250 5.60 5.67 -7.38
CA ILE A 250 7.00 5.99 -7.69
C ILE A 250 7.85 6.15 -6.42
N ALA A 251 7.23 6.07 -5.24
CA ALA A 251 7.94 6.26 -3.98
C ALA A 251 8.63 4.98 -3.48
N TYR A 252 8.04 3.83 -3.73
CA TYR A 252 8.56 2.52 -3.32
C TYR A 252 7.86 1.38 -4.09
N GLY A 253 8.41 0.18 -3.99
CA GLY A 253 7.78 -1.02 -4.56
C GLY A 253 8.78 -2.04 -5.07
N ASP A 254 8.27 -3.14 -5.61
CA ASP A 254 9.10 -4.20 -6.17
C ASP A 254 9.90 -3.76 -7.41
N TRP A 255 9.48 -2.65 -8.06
CA TRP A 255 10.25 -2.05 -9.14
C TRP A 255 11.63 -1.61 -8.65
N GLU A 256 11.71 -1.03 -7.45
CA GLU A 256 12.96 -0.65 -6.83
C GLU A 256 13.69 -1.89 -6.27
N GLY A 257 12.98 -2.75 -5.53
CA GLY A 257 13.53 -3.99 -4.98
C GLY A 257 14.23 -4.85 -6.04
N SER A 258 13.72 -4.84 -7.27
CA SER A 258 14.31 -5.57 -8.39
C SER A 258 15.71 -5.10 -8.81
N LEU A 259 16.08 -3.84 -8.49
CA LEU A 259 17.41 -3.30 -8.76
C LEU A 259 18.50 -4.00 -7.95
N TYR A 260 18.15 -4.46 -6.73
CA TYR A 260 19.07 -5.13 -5.80
C TYR A 260 18.62 -6.57 -5.47
N ASN A 261 17.94 -7.23 -6.42
CA ASN A 261 17.49 -8.62 -6.31
C ASN A 261 16.69 -8.90 -5.04
N PHE A 262 15.92 -7.91 -4.56
CA PHE A 262 15.11 -7.99 -3.34
C PHE A 262 15.91 -8.23 -2.07
N ASP A 263 17.20 -7.92 -2.06
CA ASP A 263 18.04 -7.94 -0.86
C ASP A 263 17.83 -6.66 -0.04
N TYR A 264 16.96 -6.74 0.94
CA TYR A 264 16.64 -5.62 1.83
C TYR A 264 17.62 -5.48 3.02
N SER A 265 18.70 -6.29 3.06
CA SER A 265 19.76 -6.21 4.08
C SER A 265 20.85 -5.21 3.72
N LEU A 266 20.86 -4.68 2.50
CA LEU A 266 21.87 -3.72 2.01
C LEU A 266 21.94 -2.48 2.91
N SER A 267 23.17 -2.00 3.09
CA SER A 267 23.42 -0.71 3.74
C SER A 267 22.93 0.47 2.89
N PRO A 268 22.72 1.66 3.48
CA PRO A 268 22.37 2.86 2.73
C PRO A 268 23.30 3.18 1.55
N ASP A 269 24.60 3.01 1.72
CA ASP A 269 25.59 3.25 0.68
C ASP A 269 25.48 2.24 -0.47
N GLU A 270 25.30 0.94 -0.15
CA GLU A 270 25.10 -0.10 -1.17
C GLU A 270 23.84 0.12 -1.98
N VAL A 271 22.74 0.55 -1.34
CA VAL A 271 21.50 0.92 -2.05
C VAL A 271 21.75 2.13 -2.96
N HIS A 272 22.43 3.16 -2.46
CA HIS A 272 22.77 4.35 -3.26
C HIS A 272 23.59 4.00 -4.50
N GLU A 273 24.68 3.24 -4.33
CA GLU A 273 25.52 2.79 -5.43
C GLU A 273 24.74 1.93 -6.43
N THR A 274 23.87 1.05 -5.95
CA THR A 274 23.03 0.24 -6.83
C THR A 274 22.08 1.11 -7.67
N ARG A 275 21.47 2.14 -7.08
CA ARG A 275 20.64 3.11 -7.82
C ARG A 275 21.43 3.85 -8.89
N LEU A 276 22.66 4.34 -8.56
CA LEU A 276 23.53 5.00 -9.52
C LEU A 276 23.89 4.10 -10.69
N ASN A 277 24.28 2.85 -10.40
CA ASN A 277 24.66 1.86 -11.42
C ASN A 277 23.49 1.41 -12.30
N ALA A 278 22.26 1.52 -11.82
CA ALA A 278 21.05 1.21 -12.60
C ALA A 278 20.68 2.30 -13.61
N LEU A 279 21.23 3.52 -13.48
CA LEU A 279 20.98 4.61 -14.42
C LEU A 279 21.57 4.28 -15.79
N LYS A 280 20.80 4.56 -16.83
CA LYS A 280 21.21 4.35 -18.24
C LYS A 280 21.33 5.71 -18.94
N PRO A 281 22.53 6.31 -18.96
CA PRO A 281 22.72 7.65 -19.55
C PRO A 281 22.60 7.66 -21.08
N SER A 282 22.70 6.47 -21.69
CA SER A 282 22.43 6.27 -23.13
C SER A 282 21.70 4.94 -23.32
N ARG A 283 20.77 4.89 -24.26
CA ARG A 283 20.04 3.67 -24.66
C ARG A 283 20.39 3.29 -26.09
#